data_7fbc49e6551ef9cd688eb6a2927acb91
#
_entry.id   7fbc49e6551ef9cd688eb6a2927acb91
#
_cell.length_a   1.000
_cell.length_b   1.000
_cell.length_c   1.000
_cell.angle_alpha   90.00
_cell.angle_beta   90.00
_cell.angle_gamma   90.00
#
_symmetry.space_group_name_H-M   'P 1'
#
loop_
_entity.id
_entity.type
_entity.pdbx_description
1 polymer ?
#
loop_
_entity_poly.entity_id
_entity_poly.type
_entity_poly.pdbx_seq_one_letter_code
_entity_poly.pdbx_strand_id
1 'polypeptide(L)'
;MSEVDSKAPRPGFIKRTWSFLLELLDVLMRPSSVFGLGVLVFAGFVAGIIFWGAFNTALEVTNTEKFCTSCHEMRDNVFAELKSTIHFTNRSGVRASCPDCHVPHTWTDKIARKMQASQEVWGKLFGYIDTREKFLDKRLELALHEWARFKANDSLECRNCHSADSMDITKQSPRAAVAHQRFLFTGEKTCIDCHKGIAHHLPDMRGVPGWQ
;
A
#
# COMPACT_ATOMS: atom_id res chain seq x y z
N MET A 1 2.10 68.86 12.90
CA MET A 1 1.64 67.73 13.72
C MET A 1 1.19 66.65 12.73
N SER A 2 2.04 65.65 12.52
CA SER A 2 1.79 64.51 11.59
C SER A 2 1.24 63.35 12.36
N GLU A 3 0.00 62.98 12.07
CA GLU A 3 -0.68 61.82 12.59
C GLU A 3 0.03 60.54 12.08
N VAL A 4 0.63 59.78 12.97
CA VAL A 4 1.22 58.49 12.65
C VAL A 4 0.08 57.47 12.62
N ASP A 5 -0.32 57.10 11.40
CA ASP A 5 -1.29 56.01 11.16
C ASP A 5 -0.68 54.68 11.57
N SER A 6 -0.95 54.22 12.82
CA SER A 6 -0.49 52.93 13.32
C SER A 6 -1.35 51.81 12.77
N LYS A 7 -1.02 51.33 11.60
CA LYS A 7 -1.61 50.13 11.03
C LYS A 7 -1.29 48.92 11.92
N ALA A 8 -2.30 48.36 12.58
CA ALA A 8 -2.17 47.12 13.39
C ALA A 8 -1.57 45.99 12.55
N PRO A 9 -0.63 45.21 13.10
CA PRO A 9 0.01 44.14 12.36
C PRO A 9 -1.03 43.08 11.94
N ARG A 10 -0.99 42.67 10.67
CA ARG A 10 -1.89 41.62 10.14
C ARG A 10 -1.62 40.33 10.87
N PRO A 11 -2.67 39.62 11.35
CA PRO A 11 -2.49 38.34 12.05
C PRO A 11 -1.78 37.32 11.13
N GLY A 12 -0.77 36.65 11.68
CA GLY A 12 0.01 35.64 10.95
C GLY A 12 -0.89 34.50 10.41
N PHE A 13 -0.45 33.85 9.37
CA PHE A 13 -1.17 32.77 8.65
C PHE A 13 -1.79 31.73 9.60
N ILE A 14 -1.06 31.29 10.64
CA ILE A 14 -1.52 30.30 11.63
C ILE A 14 -2.73 30.84 12.44
N LYS A 15 -2.69 32.11 12.87
CA LYS A 15 -3.81 32.72 13.59
C LYS A 15 -5.05 32.84 12.73
N ARG A 16 -4.87 33.16 11.45
CA ARG A 16 -5.98 33.26 10.47
C ARG A 16 -6.61 31.92 10.19
N THR A 17 -5.80 30.87 10.06
CA THR A 17 -6.30 29.49 9.86
C THR A 17 -7.05 29.01 11.09
N TRP A 18 -6.53 29.30 12.28
CA TRP A 18 -7.15 28.95 13.54
C TRP A 18 -8.48 29.66 13.76
N SER A 19 -8.55 30.98 13.51
CA SER A 19 -9.82 31.72 13.61
C SER A 19 -10.87 31.22 12.64
N PHE A 20 -10.47 30.88 11.39
CA PHE A 20 -11.37 30.26 10.41
C PHE A 20 -11.92 28.91 10.87
N LEU A 21 -11.10 28.06 11.48
CA LEU A 21 -11.53 26.77 12.02
C LEU A 21 -12.51 26.96 13.20
N LEU A 22 -12.26 27.92 14.08
CA LEU A 22 -13.16 28.22 15.19
C LEU A 22 -14.49 28.79 14.71
N GLU A 23 -14.51 29.66 13.72
CA GLU A 23 -15.72 30.17 13.10
C GLU A 23 -16.53 29.06 12.42
N LEU A 24 -15.85 28.15 11.71
CA LEU A 24 -16.48 26.98 11.09
C LEU A 24 -17.11 26.07 12.15
N LEU A 25 -16.41 25.81 13.24
CA LEU A 25 -16.93 25.03 14.37
C LEU A 25 -18.16 25.71 15.00
N ASP A 26 -18.14 27.03 15.20
CA ASP A 26 -19.29 27.76 15.73
C ASP A 26 -20.51 27.62 14.81
N VAL A 27 -20.32 27.75 13.50
CA VAL A 27 -21.42 27.53 12.51
C VAL A 27 -21.94 26.11 12.56
N LEU A 28 -21.07 25.11 12.64
CA LEU A 28 -21.46 23.69 12.70
C LEU A 28 -22.18 23.32 14.00
N MET A 29 -21.88 24.00 15.10
CA MET A 29 -22.50 23.74 16.42
C MET A 29 -23.81 24.51 16.63
N ARG A 30 -24.18 25.42 15.74
CA ARG A 30 -25.46 26.14 15.83
C ARG A 30 -26.64 25.21 15.56
N PRO A 31 -27.70 25.26 16.39
CA PRO A 31 -28.93 24.52 16.09
C PRO A 31 -29.53 24.97 14.75
N SER A 32 -29.93 24.01 13.94
CA SER A 32 -30.58 24.33 12.66
C SER A 32 -31.94 24.99 12.90
N SER A 33 -32.16 26.15 12.30
CA SER A 33 -33.46 26.80 12.25
C SER A 33 -34.34 26.37 11.08
N VAL A 34 -33.77 25.62 10.14
CA VAL A 34 -34.43 25.23 8.87
C VAL A 34 -34.91 23.77 8.89
N PHE A 35 -34.06 22.86 9.45
CA PHE A 35 -34.34 21.43 9.46
C PHE A 35 -34.49 20.90 10.88
N GLY A 36 -35.54 20.11 11.10
CA GLY A 36 -35.73 19.38 12.35
C GLY A 36 -34.64 18.34 12.57
N LEU A 37 -34.33 18.04 13.85
CA LEU A 37 -33.28 17.08 14.23
C LEU A 37 -33.42 15.72 13.55
N GLY A 38 -34.66 15.21 13.41
CA GLY A 38 -34.93 13.93 12.75
C GLY A 38 -34.48 13.91 11.27
N VAL A 39 -34.67 15.02 10.55
CA VAL A 39 -34.23 15.15 9.15
C VAL A 39 -32.72 15.17 9.08
N LEU A 40 -32.04 15.90 9.99
CA LEU A 40 -30.59 15.96 10.02
C LEU A 40 -29.95 14.60 10.34
N VAL A 41 -30.50 13.90 11.33
CA VAL A 41 -30.04 12.55 11.70
C VAL A 41 -30.23 11.56 10.56
N PHE A 42 -31.41 11.57 9.90
CA PHE A 42 -31.69 10.71 8.78
C PHE A 42 -30.79 11.01 7.58
N ALA A 43 -30.62 12.29 7.23
CA ALA A 43 -29.74 12.70 6.15
C ALA A 43 -28.27 12.32 6.45
N GLY A 44 -27.81 12.52 7.68
CA GLY A 44 -26.46 12.10 8.11
C GLY A 44 -26.28 10.58 8.05
N PHE A 45 -27.29 9.82 8.45
CA PHE A 45 -27.27 8.35 8.35
C PHE A 45 -27.18 7.88 6.88
N VAL A 46 -28.01 8.43 6.01
CA VAL A 46 -27.97 8.10 4.58
C VAL A 46 -26.64 8.51 3.94
N ALA A 47 -26.16 9.71 4.26
CA ALA A 47 -24.85 10.18 3.79
C ALA A 47 -23.72 9.27 4.27
N GLY A 48 -23.78 8.81 5.53
CA GLY A 48 -22.82 7.86 6.10
C GLY A 48 -22.81 6.51 5.36
N ILE A 49 -23.97 5.97 5.04
CA ILE A 49 -24.09 4.73 4.24
C ILE A 49 -23.47 4.91 2.84
N ILE A 50 -23.82 6.00 2.18
CA ILE A 50 -23.30 6.30 0.82
C ILE A 50 -21.78 6.47 0.89
N PHE A 51 -21.27 7.24 1.86
CA PHE A 51 -19.84 7.44 2.04
C PHE A 51 -19.12 6.11 2.28
N TRP A 52 -19.63 5.29 3.20
CA TRP A 52 -19.03 4.00 3.53
C TRP A 52 -19.00 3.04 2.33
N GLY A 53 -20.12 2.97 1.61
CA GLY A 53 -20.22 2.16 0.38
C GLY A 53 -19.27 2.65 -0.70
N ALA A 54 -19.24 3.94 -0.98
CA ALA A 54 -18.32 4.54 -1.96
C ALA A 54 -16.87 4.34 -1.58
N PHE A 55 -16.52 4.54 -0.31
CA PHE A 55 -15.16 4.34 0.21
C PHE A 55 -14.68 2.90 0.03
N ASN A 56 -15.49 1.91 0.44
CA ASN A 56 -15.11 0.50 0.25
C ASN A 56 -15.04 0.11 -1.23
N THR A 57 -15.96 0.62 -2.04
CA THR A 57 -15.90 0.40 -3.50
C THR A 57 -14.61 0.97 -4.09
N ALA A 58 -14.20 2.16 -3.70
CA ALA A 58 -12.94 2.76 -4.14
C ALA A 58 -11.73 1.93 -3.70
N LEU A 59 -11.74 1.39 -2.48
CA LEU A 59 -10.69 0.48 -2.01
C LEU A 59 -10.60 -0.76 -2.89
N GLU A 60 -11.72 -1.39 -3.22
CA GLU A 60 -11.72 -2.63 -4.03
C GLU A 60 -11.38 -2.36 -5.50
N VAL A 61 -11.89 -1.30 -6.11
CA VAL A 61 -11.54 -0.91 -7.49
C VAL A 61 -10.03 -0.66 -7.62
N THR A 62 -9.45 0.03 -6.64
CA THR A 62 -8.00 0.29 -6.60
C THR A 62 -7.18 -0.93 -6.16
N ASN A 63 -7.83 -2.06 -5.88
CA ASN A 63 -7.21 -3.34 -5.49
C ASN A 63 -7.23 -4.37 -6.63
N THR A 64 -7.38 -3.92 -7.86
CA THR A 64 -7.42 -4.78 -9.03
C THR A 64 -6.09 -4.74 -9.80
N GLU A 65 -5.70 -5.85 -10.40
CA GLU A 65 -4.54 -5.91 -11.29
C GLU A 65 -4.67 -4.88 -12.44
N LYS A 66 -5.90 -4.68 -12.94
CA LYS A 66 -6.19 -3.67 -13.98
C LYS A 66 -5.81 -2.26 -13.52
N PHE A 67 -6.11 -1.93 -12.27
CA PHE A 67 -5.72 -0.63 -11.71
C PHE A 67 -4.19 -0.53 -11.58
N CYS A 68 -3.54 -1.54 -11.02
CA CYS A 68 -2.08 -1.54 -10.83
C CYS A 68 -1.33 -1.43 -12.17
N THR A 69 -1.79 -2.15 -13.20
CA THR A 69 -1.18 -2.16 -14.53
C THR A 69 -1.64 -1.02 -15.44
N SER A 70 -2.47 -0.11 -14.95
CA SER A 70 -2.84 1.12 -15.69
C SER A 70 -1.65 2.07 -15.85
N CYS A 71 -0.68 2.02 -14.94
CA CYS A 71 0.58 2.73 -15.08
C CYS A 71 1.56 1.92 -15.93
N HIS A 72 2.17 2.57 -16.93
CA HIS A 72 3.09 1.89 -17.84
C HIS A 72 4.35 1.36 -17.14
N GLU A 73 4.81 2.01 -16.07
CA GLU A 73 5.94 1.56 -15.27
C GLU A 73 5.67 0.18 -14.66
N MET A 74 4.45 -0.05 -14.19
CA MET A 74 4.05 -1.35 -13.65
C MET A 74 3.80 -2.36 -14.76
N ARG A 75 3.09 -1.95 -15.81
CA ARG A 75 2.72 -2.83 -16.93
C ARG A 75 3.93 -3.35 -17.70
N ASP A 76 4.86 -2.46 -18.05
CA ASP A 76 5.94 -2.73 -18.98
C ASP A 76 7.20 -3.30 -18.28
N ASN A 77 7.27 -3.20 -16.95
CA ASN A 77 8.33 -3.78 -16.14
C ASN A 77 7.83 -4.99 -15.34
N VAL A 78 7.38 -4.76 -14.10
CA VAL A 78 7.11 -5.84 -13.15
C VAL A 78 5.97 -6.76 -13.55
N PHE A 79 4.95 -6.27 -14.26
CA PHE A 79 3.88 -7.15 -14.75
C PHE A 79 4.34 -8.01 -15.94
N ALA A 80 5.18 -7.47 -16.81
CA ALA A 80 5.78 -8.26 -17.88
C ALA A 80 6.64 -9.41 -17.32
N GLU A 81 7.39 -9.14 -16.25
CA GLU A 81 8.20 -10.14 -15.55
C GLU A 81 7.33 -11.19 -14.85
N LEU A 82 6.28 -10.78 -14.15
CA LEU A 82 5.34 -11.68 -13.47
C LEU A 82 4.77 -12.73 -14.43
N LYS A 83 4.45 -12.35 -15.67
CA LYS A 83 3.88 -13.26 -16.67
C LYS A 83 4.77 -14.46 -16.99
N SER A 84 6.06 -14.37 -16.78
CA SER A 84 7.02 -15.44 -17.01
C SER A 84 7.21 -16.38 -15.81
N THR A 85 6.51 -16.12 -14.69
CA THR A 85 6.71 -16.85 -13.43
C THR A 85 5.65 -17.93 -13.22
N ILE A 86 5.98 -18.86 -12.31
CA ILE A 86 5.05 -19.90 -11.84
C ILE A 86 3.84 -19.31 -11.09
N HIS A 87 3.94 -18.10 -10.56
CA HIS A 87 2.83 -17.41 -9.91
C HIS A 87 1.81 -16.86 -10.89
N PHE A 88 2.18 -16.71 -12.17
CA PHE A 88 1.25 -16.32 -13.22
C PHE A 88 0.69 -17.53 -13.98
N THR A 89 1.54 -18.48 -14.36
CA THR A 89 1.12 -19.67 -15.11
C THR A 89 1.70 -20.92 -14.47
N ASN A 90 0.84 -21.82 -14.03
CA ASN A 90 1.25 -23.09 -13.42
C ASN A 90 0.23 -24.20 -13.69
N ARG A 91 0.61 -25.43 -13.36
CA ARG A 91 -0.21 -26.63 -13.60
C ARG A 91 -1.50 -26.69 -12.77
N SER A 92 -1.58 -25.96 -11.65
CA SER A 92 -2.77 -25.97 -10.77
C SER A 92 -3.86 -25.01 -11.26
N GLY A 93 -3.51 -24.06 -12.12
CA GLY A 93 -4.40 -23.01 -12.59
C GLY A 93 -4.66 -21.90 -11.54
N VAL A 94 -4.06 -21.99 -10.36
CA VAL A 94 -4.15 -20.94 -9.33
C VAL A 94 -3.15 -19.84 -9.68
N ARG A 95 -3.65 -18.66 -10.00
CA ARG A 95 -2.85 -17.50 -10.38
C ARG A 95 -2.84 -16.46 -9.28
N ALA A 96 -1.67 -15.94 -8.97
CA ALA A 96 -1.53 -14.74 -8.13
C ALA A 96 -1.58 -13.47 -8.99
N SER A 97 -2.31 -12.49 -8.52
CA SER A 97 -2.37 -11.13 -9.07
C SER A 97 -1.56 -10.15 -8.20
N CYS A 98 -1.37 -8.92 -8.67
CA CYS A 98 -0.61 -7.92 -7.92
C CYS A 98 -1.10 -7.75 -6.46
N PRO A 99 -2.41 -7.54 -6.21
CA PRO A 99 -2.89 -7.35 -4.84
C PRO A 99 -2.73 -8.58 -3.93
N ASP A 100 -2.72 -9.80 -4.47
CA ASP A 100 -2.57 -11.01 -3.64
C ASP A 100 -1.23 -11.04 -2.89
N CYS A 101 -0.18 -10.43 -3.47
CA CYS A 101 1.13 -10.31 -2.85
C CYS A 101 1.37 -8.95 -2.20
N HIS A 102 0.79 -7.87 -2.75
CA HIS A 102 1.14 -6.51 -2.35
C HIS A 102 0.12 -5.82 -1.45
N VAL A 103 -1.06 -6.41 -1.24
CA VAL A 103 -2.12 -5.81 -0.43
C VAL A 103 -2.66 -6.82 0.58
N PRO A 104 -2.49 -6.58 1.89
CA PRO A 104 -3.04 -7.44 2.92
C PRO A 104 -4.56 -7.59 2.81
N HIS A 105 -5.09 -8.76 3.20
CA HIS A 105 -6.51 -9.04 3.15
C HIS A 105 -7.27 -8.38 4.32
N THR A 106 -6.63 -8.20 5.48
CA THR A 106 -7.25 -7.56 6.65
C THR A 106 -7.53 -6.09 6.37
N TRP A 107 -8.65 -5.59 6.83
CA TRP A 107 -9.11 -4.23 6.50
C TRP A 107 -8.14 -3.14 6.98
N THR A 108 -7.66 -3.24 8.22
CA THR A 108 -6.73 -2.26 8.82
C THR A 108 -5.40 -2.22 8.09
N ASP A 109 -4.82 -3.40 7.79
CA ASP A 109 -3.54 -3.49 7.10
C ASP A 109 -3.67 -3.07 5.63
N LYS A 110 -4.82 -3.37 5.00
CA LYS A 110 -5.17 -2.87 3.67
C LYS A 110 -5.15 -1.35 3.62
N ILE A 111 -5.78 -0.68 4.58
CA ILE A 111 -5.77 0.79 4.68
C ILE A 111 -4.34 1.31 4.88
N ALA A 112 -3.60 0.75 5.83
CA ALA A 112 -2.21 1.14 6.08
C ALA A 112 -1.35 0.99 4.82
N ARG A 113 -1.48 -0.12 4.09
CA ARG A 113 -0.76 -0.35 2.83
C ARG A 113 -1.17 0.64 1.73
N LYS A 114 -2.45 0.98 1.63
CA LYS A 114 -2.93 2.00 0.68
C LYS A 114 -2.35 3.38 0.98
N MET A 115 -2.25 3.75 2.25
CA MET A 115 -1.60 5.00 2.66
C MET A 115 -0.12 5.01 2.29
N GLN A 116 0.61 3.90 2.49
CA GLN A 116 2.00 3.76 2.06
C GLN A 116 2.13 3.85 0.53
N ALA A 117 1.29 3.13 -0.21
CA ALA A 117 1.30 3.13 -1.67
C ALA A 117 0.96 4.49 -2.30
N SER A 118 0.34 5.41 -1.55
CA SER A 118 0.12 6.77 -2.05
C SER A 118 1.42 7.50 -2.37
N GLN A 119 2.52 7.16 -1.71
CA GLN A 119 3.85 7.72 -2.00
C GLN A 119 4.34 7.30 -3.39
N GLU A 120 4.01 6.09 -3.85
CA GLU A 120 4.35 5.59 -5.19
C GLU A 120 3.59 6.39 -6.27
N VAL A 121 2.31 6.72 -6.01
CA VAL A 121 1.49 7.56 -6.88
C VAL A 121 2.07 8.98 -6.97
N TRP A 122 2.48 9.54 -5.84
CA TRP A 122 3.17 10.84 -5.80
C TRP A 122 4.51 10.79 -6.53
N GLY A 123 5.27 9.70 -6.35
CA GLY A 123 6.54 9.48 -7.04
C GLY A 123 6.37 9.52 -8.56
N LYS A 124 5.30 8.92 -9.11
CA LYS A 124 4.96 9.02 -10.51
C LYS A 124 4.55 10.45 -10.90
N LEU A 125 3.64 11.06 -10.16
CA LEU A 125 3.09 12.38 -10.48
C LEU A 125 4.16 13.46 -10.51
N PHE A 126 5.15 13.37 -9.61
CA PHE A 126 6.28 14.30 -9.56
C PHE A 126 7.49 13.87 -10.41
N GLY A 127 7.36 12.81 -11.20
CA GLY A 127 8.38 12.41 -12.15
C GLY A 127 9.61 11.71 -11.56
N TYR A 128 9.50 11.11 -10.36
CA TYR A 128 10.62 10.35 -9.75
C TYR A 128 10.81 8.96 -10.36
N ILE A 129 9.72 8.35 -10.87
CA ILE A 129 9.71 7.00 -11.43
C ILE A 129 8.89 6.94 -12.74
N ASP A 130 8.75 8.04 -13.45
CA ASP A 130 7.90 8.19 -14.64
C ASP A 130 8.51 7.67 -15.94
N THR A 131 9.75 7.21 -15.92
CA THR A 131 10.39 6.53 -17.07
C THR A 131 10.96 5.18 -16.66
N ARG A 132 11.20 4.30 -17.68
CA ARG A 132 11.79 2.99 -17.47
C ARG A 132 13.17 3.10 -16.80
N GLU A 133 13.99 4.02 -17.24
CA GLU A 133 15.35 4.24 -16.72
C GLU A 133 15.30 4.61 -15.25
N LYS A 134 14.50 5.60 -14.86
CA LYS A 134 14.31 6.02 -13.47
C LYS A 134 13.75 4.88 -12.60
N PHE A 135 12.83 4.08 -13.14
CA PHE A 135 12.33 2.90 -12.45
C PHE A 135 13.43 1.86 -12.20
N LEU A 136 14.26 1.58 -13.22
CA LEU A 136 15.37 0.63 -13.08
C LEU A 136 16.45 1.13 -12.12
N ASP A 137 16.77 2.42 -12.13
CA ASP A 137 17.72 3.04 -11.18
C ASP A 137 17.23 2.93 -9.73
N LYS A 138 15.92 3.01 -9.51
CA LYS A 138 15.29 2.88 -8.19
C LYS A 138 14.95 1.44 -7.79
N ARG A 139 15.12 0.49 -8.69
CA ARG A 139 14.64 -0.89 -8.52
C ARG A 139 15.14 -1.56 -7.25
N LEU A 140 16.42 -1.40 -6.91
CA LEU A 140 16.99 -1.97 -5.68
C LEU A 140 16.36 -1.35 -4.43
N GLU A 141 16.23 -0.03 -4.39
CA GLU A 141 15.60 0.68 -3.28
C GLU A 141 14.15 0.21 -3.07
N LEU A 142 13.37 0.14 -4.14
CA LEU A 142 11.98 -0.34 -4.12
C LEU A 142 11.89 -1.79 -3.65
N ALA A 143 12.78 -2.65 -4.13
CA ALA A 143 12.82 -4.05 -3.73
C ALA A 143 13.20 -4.23 -2.25
N LEU A 144 14.19 -3.51 -1.76
CA LEU A 144 14.61 -3.55 -0.35
C LEU A 144 13.48 -3.08 0.58
N HIS A 145 12.78 -2.02 0.21
CA HIS A 145 11.64 -1.52 0.97
C HIS A 145 10.51 -2.58 1.05
N GLU A 146 10.18 -3.20 -0.08
CA GLU A 146 9.12 -4.21 -0.13
C GLU A 146 9.52 -5.50 0.61
N TRP A 147 10.75 -5.97 0.50
CA TRP A 147 11.24 -7.12 1.27
C TRP A 147 11.25 -6.85 2.77
N ALA A 148 11.61 -5.63 3.19
CA ALA A 148 11.52 -5.24 4.60
C ALA A 148 10.08 -5.28 5.12
N ARG A 149 9.11 -4.86 4.31
CA ARG A 149 7.68 -4.93 4.62
C ARG A 149 7.21 -6.39 4.78
N PHE A 150 7.53 -7.25 3.81
CA PHE A 150 7.21 -8.68 3.90
C PHE A 150 7.87 -9.35 5.11
N LYS A 151 9.09 -8.97 5.44
CA LYS A 151 9.76 -9.48 6.63
C LYS A 151 9.07 -9.03 7.90
N ALA A 152 8.67 -7.78 7.99
CA ALA A 152 8.04 -7.20 9.18
C ALA A 152 6.67 -7.82 9.52
N ASN A 153 5.93 -8.32 8.51
CA ASN A 153 4.63 -8.96 8.70
C ASN A 153 4.69 -10.51 8.58
N ASP A 154 5.86 -11.10 8.74
CA ASP A 154 6.09 -12.56 8.64
C ASP A 154 5.63 -13.14 7.29
N SER A 155 5.83 -12.39 6.21
CA SER A 155 5.41 -12.77 4.85
C SER A 155 3.92 -13.17 4.77
N LEU A 156 3.06 -12.39 5.43
CA LEU A 156 1.62 -12.66 5.58
C LEU A 156 0.94 -12.97 4.25
N GLU A 157 1.26 -12.22 3.21
CA GLU A 157 0.64 -12.38 1.90
C GLU A 157 1.01 -13.72 1.25
N CYS A 158 2.23 -14.22 1.48
CA CYS A 158 2.64 -15.54 1.03
C CYS A 158 1.84 -16.64 1.77
N ARG A 159 1.63 -16.44 3.07
CA ARG A 159 0.92 -17.38 3.93
C ARG A 159 -0.58 -17.47 3.65
N ASN A 160 -1.16 -16.52 2.95
CA ASN A 160 -2.55 -16.60 2.47
C ASN A 160 -2.77 -17.79 1.51
N CYS A 161 -1.74 -18.22 0.79
CA CYS A 161 -1.79 -19.36 -0.13
C CYS A 161 -0.85 -20.51 0.29
N HIS A 162 0.26 -20.21 0.95
CA HIS A 162 1.29 -21.17 1.37
C HIS A 162 1.28 -21.37 2.89
N SER A 163 0.39 -22.21 3.39
CA SER A 163 0.41 -22.61 4.80
C SER A 163 1.56 -23.58 5.07
N ALA A 164 2.40 -23.28 6.07
CA ALA A 164 3.49 -24.16 6.49
C ALA A 164 2.96 -25.52 6.94
N ASP A 165 1.82 -25.54 7.66
CA ASP A 165 1.19 -26.79 8.18
C ASP A 165 0.67 -27.68 7.07
N SER A 166 0.44 -27.13 5.87
CA SER A 166 -0.05 -27.89 4.71
C SER A 166 1.07 -28.29 3.75
N MET A 167 2.32 -27.97 4.05
CA MET A 167 3.47 -28.29 3.21
C MET A 167 3.97 -29.71 3.45
N ASP A 168 3.89 -30.56 2.43
CA ASP A 168 4.52 -31.87 2.45
C ASP A 168 6.01 -31.73 2.08
N ILE A 169 6.85 -31.64 3.10
CA ILE A 169 8.29 -31.49 2.92
C ILE A 169 8.97 -32.71 2.27
N THR A 170 8.32 -33.89 2.33
CA THR A 170 8.88 -35.10 1.72
C THR A 170 8.85 -35.06 0.19
N LYS A 171 7.99 -34.19 -0.38
CA LYS A 171 7.89 -33.95 -1.83
C LYS A 171 8.78 -32.82 -2.32
N GLN A 172 9.48 -32.16 -1.41
CA GLN A 172 10.40 -31.07 -1.75
C GLN A 172 11.81 -31.61 -2.06
N SER A 173 12.64 -30.80 -2.70
CA SER A 173 14.05 -31.14 -2.85
C SER A 173 14.73 -31.27 -1.48
N PRO A 174 15.76 -32.13 -1.31
CA PRO A 174 16.43 -32.29 -0.02
C PRO A 174 16.91 -30.99 0.59
N ARG A 175 17.45 -30.08 -0.24
CA ARG A 175 17.90 -28.75 0.20
C ARG A 175 16.73 -27.90 0.74
N ALA A 176 15.61 -27.89 0.05
CA ALA A 176 14.43 -27.15 0.48
C ALA A 176 13.83 -27.73 1.76
N ALA A 177 13.71 -29.05 1.84
CA ALA A 177 13.20 -29.74 3.03
C ALA A 177 14.02 -29.40 4.29
N VAL A 178 15.35 -29.49 4.22
CA VAL A 178 16.25 -29.13 5.33
C VAL A 178 16.11 -27.66 5.70
N ALA A 179 16.08 -26.77 4.71
CA ALA A 179 15.94 -25.32 4.97
C ALA A 179 14.61 -24.97 5.64
N HIS A 180 13.51 -25.56 5.17
CA HIS A 180 12.18 -25.33 5.76
C HIS A 180 12.08 -25.90 7.17
N GLN A 181 12.59 -27.11 7.41
CA GLN A 181 12.65 -27.66 8.76
C GLN A 181 13.42 -26.77 9.72
N ARG A 182 14.57 -26.28 9.29
CA ARG A 182 15.45 -25.48 10.13
C ARG A 182 14.93 -24.06 10.38
N PHE A 183 14.39 -23.40 9.38
CA PHE A 183 14.14 -21.96 9.44
C PHE A 183 12.66 -21.60 9.43
N LEU A 184 11.83 -22.30 8.63
CA LEU A 184 10.42 -21.96 8.49
C LEU A 184 9.60 -22.45 9.68
N PHE A 185 9.75 -23.73 10.04
CA PHE A 185 8.98 -24.31 11.14
C PHE A 185 9.44 -23.84 12.52
N THR A 186 10.66 -23.35 12.65
CA THR A 186 11.16 -22.72 13.89
C THR A 186 10.82 -21.25 14.01
N GLY A 187 10.34 -20.62 12.93
CA GLY A 187 10.09 -19.17 12.89
C GLY A 187 11.36 -18.31 12.86
N GLU A 188 12.56 -18.92 12.63
CA GLU A 188 13.80 -18.18 12.58
C GLU A 188 13.89 -17.25 11.36
N LYS A 189 13.27 -17.66 10.24
CA LYS A 189 13.21 -16.86 9.01
C LYS A 189 11.82 -16.85 8.41
N THR A 190 11.49 -15.75 7.76
CA THR A 190 10.26 -15.61 6.97
C THR A 190 10.46 -16.09 5.53
N CYS A 191 9.37 -16.25 4.78
CA CYS A 191 9.45 -16.69 3.38
C CYS A 191 10.36 -15.79 2.54
N ILE A 192 10.22 -14.47 2.70
CA ILE A 192 10.97 -13.49 1.91
C ILE A 192 12.47 -13.45 2.24
N ASP A 193 12.90 -13.95 3.38
CA ASP A 193 14.33 -14.01 3.70
C ASP A 193 15.10 -14.88 2.69
N CYS A 194 14.43 -15.90 2.13
CA CYS A 194 15.00 -16.84 1.17
C CYS A 194 14.39 -16.73 -0.24
N HIS A 195 13.09 -16.44 -0.33
CA HIS A 195 12.34 -16.47 -1.59
C HIS A 195 12.22 -15.09 -2.25
N LYS A 196 13.36 -14.49 -2.62
CA LYS A 196 13.41 -13.27 -3.43
C LYS A 196 13.43 -13.60 -4.92
N GLY A 197 12.90 -12.70 -5.74
CA GLY A 197 12.89 -12.88 -7.20
C GLY A 197 11.87 -13.90 -7.74
N ILE A 198 10.88 -14.28 -6.95
CA ILE A 198 9.87 -15.31 -7.35
C ILE A 198 8.78 -14.79 -8.28
N ALA A 199 8.57 -13.48 -8.30
CA ALA A 199 7.54 -12.83 -9.13
C ALA A 199 8.11 -11.75 -10.06
N HIS A 200 9.27 -11.22 -9.70
CA HIS A 200 9.97 -10.17 -10.46
C HIS A 200 11.46 -10.48 -10.53
N HIS A 201 12.12 -10.03 -11.57
CA HIS A 201 13.56 -10.16 -11.67
C HIS A 201 14.25 -9.45 -10.50
N LEU A 202 15.31 -10.05 -9.98
CA LEU A 202 16.12 -9.40 -8.95
C LEU A 202 16.79 -8.15 -9.51
N PRO A 203 16.90 -7.07 -8.73
CA PRO A 203 17.79 -5.96 -9.05
C PRO A 203 19.26 -6.40 -9.03
N ASP A 204 20.16 -5.51 -9.37
CA ASP A 204 21.59 -5.76 -9.14
C ASP A 204 21.86 -5.86 -7.63
N MET A 205 22.22 -7.06 -7.21
CA MET A 205 22.40 -7.39 -5.79
C MET A 205 23.86 -7.22 -5.31
N ARG A 206 24.77 -6.74 -6.17
CA ARG A 206 26.17 -6.53 -5.81
C ARG A 206 26.29 -5.50 -4.70
N GLY A 207 27.00 -5.86 -3.64
CA GLY A 207 27.20 -5.01 -2.47
C GLY A 207 26.02 -4.97 -1.48
N VAL A 208 24.95 -5.71 -1.72
CA VAL A 208 23.83 -5.82 -0.76
C VAL A 208 24.26 -6.73 0.40
N PRO A 209 24.21 -6.26 1.65
CA PRO A 209 24.61 -7.06 2.81
C PRO A 209 23.80 -8.38 2.91
N GLY A 210 24.50 -9.48 3.14
CA GLY A 210 23.90 -10.81 3.26
C GLY A 210 23.49 -11.46 1.94
N TRP A 211 23.81 -10.84 0.80
CA TRP A 211 23.64 -11.43 -0.53
C TRP A 211 25.02 -11.84 -1.10
N GLN A 212 25.28 -13.15 -1.18
CA GLN A 212 26.49 -13.74 -1.79
C GLN A 212 26.09 -14.80 -2.80
#